data_bc6b5cf1aa16491b8d38d267b15e7b80
#
_entry.id   bc6b5cf1aa16491b8d38d267b15e7b80
#
_cell.length_a   1.000
_cell.length_b   1.000
_cell.length_c   1.000
_cell.angle_alpha   90.00
_cell.angle_beta   90.00
_cell.angle_gamma   90.00
#
_symmetry.space_group_name_H-M   'P 1'
#
loop_
_entity.id
_entity.type
_entity.pdbx_description
1 polymer ?
#
loop_
_entity_poly.entity_id
_entity_poly.type
_entity_poly.pdbx_seq_one_letter_code
_entity_poly.pdbx_strand_id
1 'polypeptide(L)'
;MLDSLEKNELIQIIENLKKENTNLREQLYGMAGEQETATKEKTLSNEEKIKIFMEVFRGRQDIYAKRWESNKTGKSGYSPVCKNKFSTYKCDKTRIKCSECPYRELLPLTEDVVLMHLKGKITIGIYLLLQGDLCNFLAIDFDKNTYQKDVRAFWNMCDEFMIPVYVERSRSRNGAHVWIFLEESMPARIVRKMGNILLTKTMEKVSLELDSYDRLFPNQDTMPKGGFGNLIALPFQGKSSKVGNTIFVNKNFEPIKNQLDILCNIKRMNRDEICAFVDK
;
A
#
# COMPACT_ATOMS: atom_id res chain seq x y z
N MET A 1 -28.58 29.40 -4.61
CA MET A 1 -29.90 28.83 -4.21
C MET A 1 -29.87 28.12 -2.84
N LEU A 2 -28.73 27.72 -2.31
CA LEU A 2 -28.62 27.14 -0.95
C LEU A 2 -28.45 28.18 0.17
N ASP A 3 -27.99 29.39 -0.17
CA ASP A 3 -27.69 30.47 0.81
C ASP A 3 -28.92 31.19 1.37
N SER A 4 -30.12 30.81 0.90
CA SER A 4 -31.40 31.45 1.32
C SER A 4 -32.30 30.52 2.16
N LEU A 5 -31.84 29.30 2.49
CA LEU A 5 -32.60 28.33 3.28
C LEU A 5 -32.38 28.56 4.77
N GLU A 6 -33.47 28.54 5.57
CA GLU A 6 -33.34 28.56 7.01
C GLU A 6 -32.64 27.27 7.53
N LYS A 7 -31.94 27.39 8.69
CA LYS A 7 -31.20 26.29 9.32
C LYS A 7 -32.01 25.00 9.47
N ASN A 8 -33.31 25.12 9.76
CA ASN A 8 -34.21 23.99 9.93
C ASN A 8 -34.54 23.29 8.59
N GLU A 9 -34.65 24.04 7.49
CA GLU A 9 -34.82 23.45 6.16
C GLU A 9 -33.57 22.69 5.70
N LEU A 10 -32.41 23.24 5.97
CA LEU A 10 -31.14 22.54 5.69
C LEU A 10 -30.99 21.23 6.50
N ILE A 11 -31.37 21.22 7.78
CA ILE A 11 -31.39 20.02 8.61
C ILE A 11 -32.33 18.99 8.02
N GLN A 12 -33.54 19.39 7.58
CA GLN A 12 -34.51 18.47 7.00
C GLN A 12 -34.04 17.86 5.67
N ILE A 13 -33.41 18.68 4.82
CA ILE A 13 -32.77 18.19 3.58
C ILE A 13 -31.67 17.17 3.89
N ILE A 14 -30.81 17.44 4.87
CA ILE A 14 -29.74 16.53 5.29
C ILE A 14 -30.31 15.19 5.81
N GLU A 15 -31.37 15.23 6.60
CA GLU A 15 -32.03 14.03 7.11
C GLU A 15 -32.68 13.21 5.99
N ASN A 16 -33.35 13.86 5.06
CA ASN A 16 -33.94 13.21 3.89
C ASN A 16 -32.87 12.55 3.00
N LEU A 17 -31.78 13.27 2.70
CA LEU A 17 -30.66 12.73 1.92
C LEU A 17 -29.97 11.54 2.62
N LYS A 18 -29.84 11.58 3.95
CA LYS A 18 -29.32 10.44 4.72
C LYS A 18 -30.23 9.24 4.62
N LYS A 19 -31.53 9.43 4.72
CA LYS A 19 -32.53 8.35 4.62
C LYS A 19 -32.57 7.74 3.22
N GLU A 20 -32.52 8.59 2.18
CA GLU A 20 -32.43 8.14 0.79
C GLU A 20 -31.16 7.36 0.51
N ASN A 21 -30.01 7.83 1.02
CA ASN A 21 -28.73 7.14 0.88
C ASN A 21 -28.74 5.78 1.58
N THR A 22 -29.38 5.68 2.74
CA THR A 22 -29.57 4.42 3.46
C THR A 22 -30.43 3.46 2.63
N ASN A 23 -31.55 3.93 2.11
CA ASN A 23 -32.46 3.14 1.29
C ASN A 23 -31.82 2.67 -0.02
N LEU A 24 -31.07 3.54 -0.71
CA LEU A 24 -30.31 3.18 -1.90
C LEU A 24 -29.21 2.13 -1.60
N ARG A 25 -28.58 2.22 -0.45
CA ARG A 25 -27.62 1.20 -0.01
C ARG A 25 -28.31 -0.13 0.26
N GLU A 26 -29.43 -0.15 0.97
CA GLU A 26 -30.22 -1.36 1.22
C GLU A 26 -30.71 -1.98 -0.08
N GLN A 27 -31.16 -1.19 -1.06
CA GLN A 27 -31.52 -1.68 -2.39
C GLN A 27 -30.33 -2.28 -3.14
N LEU A 28 -29.16 -1.62 -3.12
CA LEU A 28 -27.93 -2.13 -3.73
C LEU A 28 -27.47 -3.44 -3.05
N TYR A 29 -27.57 -3.53 -1.73
CA TYR A 29 -27.24 -4.77 -1.01
C TYR A 29 -28.32 -5.84 -1.16
N GLY A 30 -29.60 -5.48 -1.26
CA GLY A 30 -30.72 -6.39 -1.55
C GLY A 30 -30.62 -6.98 -2.96
N MET A 31 -30.31 -6.17 -3.96
CA MET A 31 -30.09 -6.65 -5.33
C MET A 31 -28.84 -7.50 -5.47
N ALA A 32 -27.82 -7.30 -4.63
CA ALA A 32 -26.66 -8.18 -4.55
C ALA A 32 -26.96 -9.53 -3.88
N GLY A 33 -27.99 -9.60 -3.02
CA GLY A 33 -28.44 -10.83 -2.35
C GLY A 33 -29.34 -11.73 -3.19
N GLU A 34 -30.00 -11.20 -4.23
CA GLU A 34 -30.90 -12.00 -5.08
C GLU A 34 -30.20 -12.59 -6.33
N GLN A 35 -28.95 -12.26 -6.59
CA GLN A 35 -28.12 -12.90 -7.62
C GLN A 35 -27.10 -13.89 -7.08
N GLU A 36 -27.29 -14.44 -5.88
CA GLU A 36 -26.64 -15.69 -5.50
C GLU A 36 -27.27 -16.89 -6.24
N THR A 37 -27.18 -16.88 -7.56
CA THR A 37 -27.11 -18.15 -8.29
C THR A 37 -25.81 -18.80 -7.81
N ALA A 38 -25.94 -20.01 -7.26
CA ALA A 38 -24.85 -20.85 -6.79
C ALA A 38 -23.82 -21.12 -7.89
N THR A 39 -23.00 -20.11 -8.18
CA THR A 39 -21.70 -20.31 -8.77
C THR A 39 -20.85 -20.91 -7.65
N LYS A 40 -20.52 -22.21 -7.76
CA LYS A 40 -19.48 -22.86 -6.96
C LYS A 40 -18.34 -21.87 -6.86
N GLU A 41 -18.09 -21.32 -5.66
CA GLU A 41 -16.90 -20.50 -5.39
C GLU A 41 -15.70 -21.31 -5.90
N LYS A 42 -15.14 -20.90 -7.01
CA LYS A 42 -13.93 -21.49 -7.55
C LYS A 42 -12.84 -21.13 -6.53
N THR A 43 -12.59 -22.03 -5.60
CA THR A 43 -11.54 -21.84 -4.59
C THR A 43 -10.22 -21.72 -5.33
N LEU A 44 -9.67 -20.49 -5.36
CA LEU A 44 -8.38 -20.20 -5.98
C LEU A 44 -7.31 -21.12 -5.40
N SER A 45 -6.51 -21.71 -6.25
CA SER A 45 -5.32 -22.47 -5.86
C SER A 45 -4.30 -21.57 -5.16
N ASN A 46 -3.35 -22.16 -4.45
CA ASN A 46 -2.27 -21.38 -3.84
C ASN A 46 -1.42 -20.64 -4.89
N GLU A 47 -1.23 -21.22 -6.05
CA GLU A 47 -0.50 -20.61 -7.17
C GLU A 47 -1.25 -19.39 -7.72
N GLU A 48 -2.56 -19.50 -7.92
CA GLU A 48 -3.39 -18.37 -8.34
C GLU A 48 -3.35 -17.22 -7.31
N LYS A 49 -3.43 -17.53 -6.01
CA LYS A 49 -3.32 -16.53 -4.94
C LYS A 49 -1.97 -15.82 -4.93
N ILE A 50 -0.87 -16.55 -5.17
CA ILE A 50 0.46 -15.97 -5.26
C ILE A 50 0.58 -15.06 -6.48
N LYS A 51 0.06 -15.47 -7.64
CA LYS A 51 0.05 -14.66 -8.86
C LYS A 51 -0.74 -13.36 -8.67
N ILE A 52 -1.93 -13.42 -8.07
CA ILE A 52 -2.73 -12.23 -7.73
C ILE A 52 -1.94 -11.31 -6.80
N PHE A 53 -1.33 -11.86 -5.75
CA PHE A 53 -0.51 -11.08 -4.83
C PHE A 53 0.66 -10.37 -5.55
N MET A 54 1.40 -11.10 -6.40
CA MET A 54 2.53 -10.54 -7.15
C MET A 54 2.09 -9.49 -8.17
N GLU A 55 0.91 -9.65 -8.76
CA GLU A 55 0.32 -8.71 -9.69
C GLU A 55 -0.13 -7.41 -8.99
N VAL A 56 -0.73 -7.51 -7.81
CA VAL A 56 -1.15 -6.34 -7.03
C VAL A 56 0.06 -5.55 -6.55
N PHE A 57 1.06 -6.23 -5.98
CA PHE A 57 2.25 -5.59 -5.43
C PHE A 57 3.43 -5.63 -6.42
N ARG A 58 3.19 -5.21 -7.66
CA ARG A 58 4.19 -5.19 -8.75
C ARG A 58 5.28 -4.13 -8.52
N GLY A 59 6.36 -4.50 -7.84
CA GLY A 59 7.60 -3.73 -7.85
C GLY A 59 8.67 -4.40 -8.70
N ARG A 60 9.96 -4.18 -8.39
CA ARG A 60 11.07 -4.87 -9.05
C ARG A 60 11.00 -6.37 -8.81
N GLN A 61 11.17 -7.14 -9.88
CA GLN A 61 11.17 -8.61 -9.83
C GLN A 61 12.59 -9.19 -9.81
N ASP A 62 13.58 -8.42 -10.25
CA ASP A 62 14.98 -8.82 -10.33
C ASP A 62 15.70 -8.79 -8.98
N ILE A 63 15.07 -8.21 -7.97
CA ILE A 63 15.60 -8.07 -6.61
C ILE A 63 14.48 -7.94 -5.59
N TYR A 64 14.71 -8.46 -4.40
CA TYR A 64 13.88 -8.18 -3.22
C TYR A 64 14.75 -7.95 -1.99
N ALA A 65 14.16 -7.36 -0.96
CA ALA A 65 14.79 -7.21 0.35
C ALA A 65 14.24 -8.24 1.33
N LYS A 66 15.11 -8.77 2.18
CA LYS A 66 14.73 -9.64 3.30
C LYS A 66 14.96 -8.92 4.63
N ARG A 67 13.98 -9.01 5.52
CA ARG A 67 14.11 -8.51 6.88
C ARG A 67 15.10 -9.36 7.68
N TRP A 68 15.90 -8.69 8.46
CA TRP A 68 16.84 -9.29 9.42
C TRP A 68 16.63 -8.68 10.81
N GLU A 69 16.94 -9.47 11.82
CA GLU A 69 16.97 -9.05 13.22
C GLU A 69 18.27 -9.54 13.84
N SER A 70 18.86 -8.72 14.70
CA SER A 70 20.07 -9.05 15.44
C SER A 70 19.73 -9.25 16.91
N ASN A 71 19.82 -10.49 17.37
CA ASN A 71 19.61 -10.81 18.79
C ASN A 71 20.65 -10.15 19.70
N LYS A 72 21.85 -9.82 19.17
CA LYS A 72 22.93 -9.19 19.95
C LYS A 72 22.67 -7.70 20.19
N THR A 73 22.07 -6.98 19.24
CA THR A 73 21.95 -5.52 19.28
C THR A 73 20.51 -5.05 19.35
N GLY A 74 19.52 -5.94 19.24
CA GLY A 74 18.11 -5.60 19.12
C GLY A 74 17.74 -4.88 17.82
N LYS A 75 18.73 -4.57 16.96
CA LYS A 75 18.49 -3.88 15.70
C LYS A 75 17.85 -4.79 14.66
N SER A 76 17.01 -4.21 13.85
CA SER A 76 16.39 -4.89 12.71
C SER A 76 16.36 -3.97 11.49
N GLY A 77 16.18 -4.56 10.31
CA GLY A 77 16.13 -3.79 9.07
C GLY A 77 15.94 -4.70 7.87
N TYR A 78 15.99 -4.11 6.70
CA TYR A 78 15.91 -4.82 5.43
C TYR A 78 17.24 -4.73 4.70
N SER A 79 17.58 -5.78 3.99
CA SER A 79 18.76 -5.78 3.10
C SER A 79 18.44 -6.50 1.80
N PRO A 80 19.02 -6.07 0.67
CA PRO A 80 18.90 -6.79 -0.59
C PRO A 80 19.43 -8.20 -0.43
N VAL A 81 18.79 -9.15 -1.12
CA VAL A 81 19.22 -10.55 -1.11
C VAL A 81 20.21 -10.77 -2.23
N CYS A 82 21.38 -11.28 -1.86
CA CYS A 82 22.50 -11.53 -2.74
C CYS A 82 23.02 -12.95 -2.48
N LYS A 83 23.31 -13.69 -3.55
CA LYS A 83 23.86 -15.06 -3.48
C LYS A 83 25.19 -15.10 -2.76
N ASN A 84 26.02 -14.08 -2.96
CA ASN A 84 27.35 -13.98 -2.34
C ASN A 84 27.33 -13.39 -0.91
N LYS A 85 26.13 -13.14 -0.33
CA LYS A 85 25.99 -12.62 1.03
C LYS A 85 26.64 -13.59 2.02
N PHE A 86 27.52 -13.06 2.87
CA PHE A 86 28.32 -13.82 3.85
C PHE A 86 29.48 -14.68 3.28
N SER A 87 29.76 -14.60 1.98
CA SER A 87 30.99 -15.19 1.43
C SER A 87 32.21 -14.45 1.98
N THR A 88 33.12 -15.16 2.60
CA THR A 88 34.36 -14.59 3.20
C THR A 88 35.24 -13.89 2.18
N TYR A 89 35.18 -14.30 0.91
CA TYR A 89 36.03 -13.78 -0.16
C TYR A 89 35.34 -12.75 -1.06
N LYS A 90 34.00 -12.73 -1.08
CA LYS A 90 33.22 -11.91 -2.04
C LYS A 90 32.38 -10.82 -1.37
N CYS A 91 32.11 -10.93 -0.07
CA CYS A 91 31.21 -10.04 0.63
C CYS A 91 31.88 -9.34 1.81
N ASP A 92 32.41 -8.14 1.58
CA ASP A 92 32.94 -7.28 2.64
C ASP A 92 32.03 -6.03 2.82
N LYS A 93 30.99 -6.22 3.63
CA LYS A 93 30.03 -5.15 3.94
C LYS A 93 30.58 -4.04 4.83
N THR A 94 31.73 -4.27 5.43
CA THR A 94 32.37 -3.28 6.30
C THR A 94 33.15 -2.25 5.50
N ARG A 95 33.62 -2.62 4.31
CA ARG A 95 34.44 -1.78 3.45
C ARG A 95 33.76 -1.32 2.17
N ILE A 96 32.85 -2.15 1.61
CA ILE A 96 32.24 -1.89 0.30
C ILE A 96 30.73 -1.90 0.43
N LYS A 97 30.07 -0.83 -0.07
CA LYS A 97 28.60 -0.77 -0.17
C LYS A 97 28.09 -1.77 -1.20
N CYS A 98 26.91 -2.34 -0.95
CA CYS A 98 26.30 -3.29 -1.91
C CYS A 98 26.06 -2.65 -3.30
N SER A 99 25.87 -1.34 -3.38
CA SER A 99 25.73 -0.60 -4.66
C SER A 99 26.98 -0.61 -5.51
N GLU A 100 28.15 -0.74 -4.89
CA GLU A 100 29.47 -0.65 -5.51
C GLU A 100 30.19 -2.01 -5.59
N CYS A 101 29.57 -3.06 -5.02
CA CYS A 101 30.18 -4.37 -4.91
C CYS A 101 30.33 -5.07 -6.28
N PRO A 102 31.55 -5.40 -6.74
CA PRO A 102 31.78 -6.07 -8.03
C PRO A 102 31.28 -7.51 -8.04
N TYR A 103 31.13 -8.13 -6.88
CA TYR A 103 30.65 -9.52 -6.72
C TYR A 103 29.16 -9.60 -6.41
N ARG A 104 28.42 -8.52 -6.65
CA ARG A 104 26.99 -8.46 -6.38
C ARG A 104 26.21 -9.35 -7.35
N GLU A 105 25.56 -10.38 -6.80
CA GLU A 105 24.69 -11.30 -7.52
C GLU A 105 23.35 -11.34 -6.82
N LEU A 106 22.43 -10.47 -7.27
CA LEU A 106 21.11 -10.29 -6.66
C LEU A 106 20.20 -11.46 -7.02
N LEU A 107 19.30 -11.81 -6.12
CA LEU A 107 18.33 -12.86 -6.33
C LEU A 107 16.96 -12.26 -6.66
N PRO A 108 16.24 -12.83 -7.67
CA PRO A 108 14.94 -12.37 -8.07
C PRO A 108 13.86 -12.71 -7.03
N LEU A 109 12.77 -11.94 -7.07
CA LEU A 109 11.55 -12.23 -6.34
C LEU A 109 10.77 -13.33 -7.10
N THR A 110 10.80 -14.55 -6.57
CA THR A 110 10.09 -15.70 -7.15
C THR A 110 8.81 -16.01 -6.38
N GLU A 111 7.93 -16.81 -6.98
CA GLU A 111 6.71 -17.32 -6.32
C GLU A 111 7.04 -18.06 -5.02
N ASP A 112 8.13 -18.83 -4.97
CA ASP A 112 8.59 -19.52 -3.75
C ASP A 112 8.97 -18.55 -2.63
N VAL A 113 9.62 -17.44 -2.97
CA VAL A 113 9.96 -16.37 -2.00
C VAL A 113 8.70 -15.74 -1.44
N VAL A 114 7.74 -15.45 -2.31
CA VAL A 114 6.42 -14.93 -1.89
C VAL A 114 5.69 -15.95 -1.03
N LEU A 115 5.67 -17.21 -1.42
CA LEU A 115 5.06 -18.29 -0.63
C LEU A 115 5.70 -18.40 0.77
N MET A 116 7.01 -18.27 0.89
CA MET A 116 7.70 -18.26 2.19
C MET A 116 7.27 -17.07 3.05
N HIS A 117 7.04 -15.91 2.45
CA HIS A 117 6.52 -14.72 3.13
C HIS A 117 5.10 -14.94 3.61
N LEU A 118 4.19 -15.37 2.74
CA LEU A 118 2.80 -15.67 3.06
C LEU A 118 2.65 -16.78 4.11
N LYS A 119 3.58 -17.75 4.14
CA LYS A 119 3.66 -18.77 5.21
C LYS A 119 4.31 -18.26 6.50
N GLY A 120 4.78 -17.03 6.54
CA GLY A 120 5.42 -16.43 7.73
C GLY A 120 6.84 -16.94 8.04
N LYS A 121 7.49 -17.63 7.09
CA LYS A 121 8.88 -18.12 7.25
C LYS A 121 9.90 -16.99 7.12
N ILE A 122 9.62 -16.00 6.29
CA ILE A 122 10.44 -14.79 6.08
C ILE A 122 9.55 -13.56 6.03
N THR A 123 10.16 -12.39 6.17
CA THR A 123 9.52 -11.11 5.87
C THR A 123 10.30 -10.46 4.74
N ILE A 124 9.60 -10.07 3.69
CA ILE A 124 10.21 -9.44 2.51
C ILE A 124 9.68 -8.02 2.31
N GLY A 125 10.49 -7.23 1.64
CA GLY A 125 10.13 -5.92 1.11
C GLY A 125 10.43 -5.85 -0.37
N ILE A 126 9.68 -5.00 -1.07
CA ILE A 126 9.80 -4.79 -2.51
C ILE A 126 10.33 -3.39 -2.80
N TYR A 127 11.15 -3.27 -3.84
CA TYR A 127 11.61 -1.99 -4.37
C TYR A 127 10.60 -1.49 -5.39
N LEU A 128 10.09 -0.27 -5.21
CA LEU A 128 9.01 0.26 -6.04
C LEU A 128 9.50 0.87 -7.33
N LEU A 129 10.67 1.51 -7.29
CA LEU A 129 11.20 2.24 -8.43
C LEU A 129 11.75 1.25 -9.47
N LEU A 130 11.12 1.22 -10.63
CA LEU A 130 11.45 0.35 -11.76
C LEU A 130 12.50 1.02 -12.66
N GLN A 131 13.05 0.26 -13.61
CA GLN A 131 13.88 0.82 -14.68
C GLN A 131 13.08 1.87 -15.48
N GLY A 132 13.74 2.95 -15.90
CA GLY A 132 13.08 4.08 -16.55
C GLY A 132 12.32 5.00 -15.59
N ASP A 133 12.63 4.92 -14.30
CA ASP A 133 12.05 5.78 -13.26
C ASP A 133 10.52 5.68 -13.14
N LEU A 134 10.00 4.46 -13.34
CA LEU A 134 8.58 4.14 -13.29
C LEU A 134 8.20 3.49 -11.96
N CYS A 135 6.90 3.51 -11.62
CA CYS A 135 6.33 2.75 -10.52
C CYS A 135 4.90 2.28 -10.84
N ASN A 136 4.42 1.23 -10.16
CA ASN A 136 3.10 0.64 -10.35
C ASN A 136 2.11 0.99 -9.24
N PHE A 137 2.56 1.60 -8.18
CA PHE A 137 1.74 2.04 -7.05
C PHE A 137 2.46 3.11 -6.24
N LEU A 138 1.66 3.86 -5.51
CA LEU A 138 2.08 4.77 -4.45
C LEU A 138 1.82 4.10 -3.12
N ALA A 139 2.74 4.24 -2.18
CA ALA A 139 2.48 3.87 -0.79
C ALA A 139 2.92 4.98 0.15
N ILE A 140 2.21 5.14 1.27
CA ILE A 140 2.53 6.13 2.30
C ILE A 140 2.63 5.40 3.62
N ASP A 141 3.70 5.65 4.35
CA ASP A 141 3.97 5.09 5.67
C ASP A 141 3.59 6.10 6.74
N PHE A 142 2.71 5.67 7.65
CA PHE A 142 2.30 6.40 8.83
C PHE A 142 2.70 5.60 10.07
N ASP A 143 3.56 6.16 10.89
CA ASP A 143 4.04 5.58 12.14
C ASP A 143 3.64 6.46 13.34
N LYS A 144 3.87 6.01 14.56
CA LYS A 144 3.59 6.68 15.83
C LYS A 144 2.11 6.65 16.27
N ASN A 145 1.87 7.16 17.47
CA ASN A 145 0.59 7.02 18.16
C ASN A 145 -0.61 7.72 17.49
N THR A 146 -0.38 8.74 16.65
CA THR A 146 -1.44 9.50 15.97
C THR A 146 -1.86 8.89 14.63
N TYR A 147 -1.22 7.79 14.18
CA TYR A 147 -1.37 7.27 12.82
C TYR A 147 -2.83 7.03 12.42
N GLN A 148 -3.69 6.56 13.32
CA GLN A 148 -5.09 6.29 12.97
C GLN A 148 -5.87 7.56 12.62
N LYS A 149 -5.60 8.66 13.32
CA LYS A 149 -6.20 9.96 13.04
C LYS A 149 -5.72 10.49 11.69
N ASP A 150 -4.43 10.45 11.47
CA ASP A 150 -3.80 11.02 10.28
C ASP A 150 -4.14 10.22 9.02
N VAL A 151 -4.09 8.88 9.11
CA VAL A 151 -4.53 7.98 8.03
C VAL A 151 -6.01 8.21 7.69
N ARG A 152 -6.87 8.38 8.71
CA ARG A 152 -8.30 8.63 8.47
C ARG A 152 -8.54 9.95 7.78
N ALA A 153 -7.78 10.99 8.15
CA ALA A 153 -7.84 12.30 7.48
C ALA A 153 -7.41 12.17 6.02
N PHE A 154 -6.29 11.49 5.75
CA PHE A 154 -5.81 11.22 4.40
C PHE A 154 -6.80 10.38 3.58
N TRP A 155 -7.37 9.33 4.17
CA TRP A 155 -8.40 8.50 3.52
C TRP A 155 -9.61 9.32 3.10
N ASN A 156 -10.12 10.17 4.01
CA ASN A 156 -11.26 11.03 3.70
C ASN A 156 -10.94 12.03 2.58
N MET A 157 -9.71 12.54 2.52
CA MET A 157 -9.26 13.37 1.41
C MET A 157 -9.27 12.59 0.08
N CYS A 158 -8.78 11.36 0.09
CA CYS A 158 -8.81 10.51 -1.10
C CYS A 158 -10.25 10.22 -1.57
N ASP A 159 -11.18 9.97 -0.64
CA ASP A 159 -12.61 9.77 -0.99
C ASP A 159 -13.23 10.99 -1.66
N GLU A 160 -12.87 12.22 -1.24
CA GLU A 160 -13.35 13.45 -1.85
C GLU A 160 -12.94 13.60 -3.30
N PHE A 161 -11.76 13.07 -3.63
CA PHE A 161 -11.24 13.03 -5.00
C PHE A 161 -11.55 11.73 -5.73
N MET A 162 -12.34 10.81 -5.12
CA MET A 162 -12.67 9.49 -5.67
C MET A 162 -11.44 8.63 -5.95
N ILE A 163 -10.35 8.84 -5.22
CA ILE A 163 -9.11 8.07 -5.35
C ILE A 163 -9.21 6.81 -4.49
N PRO A 164 -9.13 5.62 -5.09
CA PRO A 164 -9.20 4.37 -4.35
C PRO A 164 -7.96 4.14 -3.50
N VAL A 165 -8.14 3.93 -2.20
CA VAL A 165 -7.04 3.65 -1.26
C VAL A 165 -7.30 2.37 -0.48
N TYR A 166 -6.21 1.70 -0.14
CA TYR A 166 -6.23 0.48 0.69
C TYR A 166 -5.28 0.68 1.86
N VAL A 167 -5.79 0.53 3.06
CA VAL A 167 -5.02 0.76 4.27
C VAL A 167 -4.64 -0.58 4.90
N GLU A 168 -3.35 -0.80 5.08
CA GLU A 168 -2.76 -1.95 5.74
C GLU A 168 -2.28 -1.55 7.13
N ARG A 169 -2.65 -2.32 8.15
CA ARG A 169 -2.02 -2.18 9.47
C ARG A 169 -0.58 -2.65 9.42
N SER A 170 0.37 -1.83 9.84
CA SER A 170 1.79 -2.18 9.80
C SER A 170 2.12 -3.40 10.67
N ARG A 171 3.28 -3.99 10.44
CA ARG A 171 3.77 -5.14 11.20
C ARG A 171 3.95 -4.83 12.69
N SER A 172 4.35 -3.62 13.02
CA SER A 172 4.55 -3.16 14.40
C SER A 172 3.25 -2.97 15.18
N ARG A 173 2.11 -2.90 14.49
CA ARG A 173 0.79 -2.51 15.02
C ARG A 173 0.66 -1.01 15.35
N ASN A 174 1.75 -0.26 15.34
CA ASN A 174 1.80 1.18 15.69
C ASN A 174 1.88 2.08 14.45
N GLY A 175 1.35 1.64 13.32
CA GLY A 175 1.36 2.39 12.09
C GLY A 175 0.50 1.72 11.02
N ALA A 176 0.47 2.33 9.86
CA ALA A 176 -0.24 1.82 8.68
C ALA A 176 0.47 2.22 7.40
N HIS A 177 0.36 1.38 6.38
CA HIS A 177 0.69 1.75 5.01
C HIS A 177 -0.61 2.04 4.25
N VAL A 178 -0.66 3.15 3.54
CA VAL A 178 -1.75 3.49 2.63
C VAL A 178 -1.28 3.24 1.21
N TRP A 179 -2.02 2.45 0.46
CA TRP A 179 -1.69 2.00 -0.90
C TRP A 179 -2.65 2.60 -1.91
N ILE A 180 -2.11 3.12 -3.03
CA ILE A 180 -2.85 3.55 -4.22
C ILE A 180 -2.23 2.82 -5.40
N PHE A 181 -3.00 1.97 -6.07
CA PHE A 181 -2.54 1.12 -7.16
C PHE A 181 -2.81 1.77 -8.51
N LEU A 182 -1.96 1.51 -9.50
CA LEU A 182 -2.03 2.05 -10.85
C LEU A 182 -2.35 0.94 -11.85
N GLU A 183 -3.09 1.26 -12.90
CA GLU A 183 -3.37 0.31 -13.98
C GLU A 183 -2.13 -0.02 -14.78
N GLU A 184 -1.33 1.00 -15.09
CA GLU A 184 -0.07 0.90 -15.82
C GLU A 184 1.10 1.53 -15.05
N SER A 185 2.31 1.24 -15.49
CA SER A 185 3.50 1.88 -14.92
C SER A 185 3.54 3.36 -15.28
N MET A 186 3.71 4.21 -14.28
CA MET A 186 3.75 5.66 -14.41
C MET A 186 5.10 6.23 -13.97
N PRO A 187 5.54 7.39 -14.52
CA PRO A 187 6.73 8.06 -14.03
C PRO A 187 6.61 8.38 -12.53
N ALA A 188 7.60 7.96 -11.76
CA ALA A 188 7.61 8.12 -10.30
C ALA A 188 7.40 9.60 -9.89
N ARG A 189 7.97 10.57 -10.62
CA ARG A 189 7.79 11.99 -10.39
C ARG A 189 6.32 12.43 -10.40
N ILE A 190 5.50 11.88 -11.31
CA ILE A 190 4.07 12.22 -11.43
C ILE A 190 3.29 11.62 -10.28
N VAL A 191 3.53 10.35 -9.98
CA VAL A 191 2.88 9.63 -8.88
C VAL A 191 3.24 10.25 -7.52
N ARG A 192 4.49 10.67 -7.33
CA ARG A 192 4.93 11.41 -6.14
C ARG A 192 4.28 12.79 -6.04
N LYS A 193 4.14 13.51 -7.17
CA LYS A 193 3.44 14.80 -7.18
C LYS A 193 2.00 14.62 -6.71
N MET A 194 1.30 13.60 -7.21
CA MET A 194 -0.05 13.24 -6.74
C MET A 194 -0.09 13.01 -5.22
N GLY A 195 0.80 12.16 -4.71
CA GLY A 195 0.87 11.88 -3.27
C GLY A 195 1.15 13.12 -2.42
N ASN A 196 2.06 13.99 -2.86
CA ASN A 196 2.38 15.23 -2.16
C ASN A 196 1.19 16.21 -2.17
N ILE A 197 0.47 16.34 -3.29
CA ILE A 197 -0.74 17.17 -3.38
C ILE A 197 -1.79 16.65 -2.38
N LEU A 198 -2.03 15.33 -2.32
CA LEU A 198 -2.97 14.73 -1.38
C LEU A 198 -2.58 14.98 0.07
N LEU A 199 -1.30 14.82 0.42
CA LEU A 199 -0.80 15.11 1.77
C LEU A 199 -0.98 16.59 2.12
N THR A 200 -0.61 17.52 1.22
CA THR A 200 -0.76 18.96 1.43
C THR A 200 -2.23 19.33 1.64
N LYS A 201 -3.12 18.88 0.76
CA LYS A 201 -4.57 19.14 0.90
C LYS A 201 -5.15 18.55 2.19
N THR A 202 -4.64 17.39 2.62
CA THR A 202 -5.04 16.81 3.90
C THR A 202 -4.63 17.70 5.07
N MET A 203 -3.38 18.17 5.09
CA MET A 203 -2.88 19.06 6.14
C MET A 203 -3.64 20.40 6.18
N GLU A 204 -3.88 20.99 5.03
CA GLU A 204 -4.65 22.24 4.92
C GLU A 204 -6.08 22.08 5.48
N LYS A 205 -6.76 20.97 5.13
CA LYS A 205 -8.16 20.73 5.54
C LYS A 205 -8.32 20.49 7.04
N VAL A 206 -7.39 19.75 7.64
CA VAL A 206 -7.49 19.42 9.07
C VAL A 206 -6.81 20.45 9.95
N SER A 207 -6.14 21.45 9.37
CA SER A 207 -5.33 22.47 10.08
C SER A 207 -4.36 21.86 11.09
N LEU A 208 -3.80 20.70 10.75
CA LEU A 208 -2.92 19.91 11.60
C LEU A 208 -1.74 19.40 10.78
N GLU A 209 -0.59 19.30 11.45
CA GLU A 209 0.52 18.50 10.92
C GLU A 209 0.14 17.02 10.97
N LEU A 210 0.58 16.26 9.97
CA LEU A 210 0.45 14.80 9.98
C LEU A 210 1.66 14.20 10.71
N ASP A 211 1.65 14.27 12.04
CA ASP A 211 2.78 13.90 12.90
C ASP A 211 3.25 12.46 12.70
N SER A 212 2.35 11.57 12.28
CA SER A 212 2.64 10.17 12.04
C SER A 212 3.14 9.89 10.62
N TYR A 213 3.08 10.87 9.70
CA TYR A 213 3.65 10.70 8.36
C TYR A 213 5.16 10.49 8.45
N ASP A 214 5.65 9.33 7.98
CA ASP A 214 7.09 9.04 7.90
C ASP A 214 7.61 9.29 6.49
N ARG A 215 7.03 8.65 5.49
CA ARG A 215 7.49 8.82 4.11
C ARG A 215 6.49 8.34 3.06
N LEU A 216 6.76 8.80 1.84
CA LEU A 216 6.04 8.43 0.63
C LEU A 216 6.94 7.53 -0.24
N PHE A 217 6.36 6.51 -0.86
CA PHE A 217 7.04 5.58 -1.76
C PHE A 217 6.41 5.60 -3.16
N PRO A 218 7.19 5.70 -4.24
CA PRO A 218 8.65 5.89 -4.24
C PRO A 218 9.00 7.25 -3.62
N ASN A 219 10.11 7.34 -2.87
CA ASN A 219 10.50 8.61 -2.21
C ASN A 219 11.43 9.46 -3.08
N GLN A 220 11.73 9.04 -4.29
CA GLN A 220 12.60 9.72 -5.24
C GLN A 220 12.07 9.59 -6.66
N ASP A 221 12.41 10.55 -7.50
CA ASP A 221 11.92 10.63 -8.89
C ASP A 221 12.69 9.72 -9.82
N THR A 222 13.97 9.50 -9.52
CA THR A 222 14.90 8.77 -10.39
C THR A 222 15.65 7.68 -9.65
N MET A 223 16.02 6.62 -10.37
CA MET A 223 16.81 5.52 -9.83
C MET A 223 18.24 5.98 -9.54
N PRO A 224 18.77 5.81 -8.32
CA PRO A 224 20.16 6.14 -8.03
C PRO A 224 21.09 5.19 -8.77
N LYS A 225 22.18 5.71 -9.31
CA LYS A 225 23.19 4.91 -10.02
C LYS A 225 23.69 3.76 -9.12
N GLY A 226 23.56 2.53 -9.60
CA GLY A 226 23.92 1.31 -8.85
C GLY A 226 23.03 0.98 -7.65
N GLY A 227 22.06 1.85 -7.32
CA GLY A 227 21.12 1.67 -6.22
C GLY A 227 19.84 0.92 -6.62
N PHE A 228 18.90 0.83 -5.67
CA PHE A 228 17.66 0.09 -5.84
C PHE A 228 16.41 0.96 -5.59
N GLY A 229 16.61 2.21 -5.19
CA GLY A 229 15.52 3.02 -4.65
C GLY A 229 15.12 2.56 -3.24
N ASN A 230 14.03 3.11 -2.75
CA ASN A 230 13.46 2.72 -1.47
C ASN A 230 12.61 1.46 -1.61
N LEU A 231 12.53 0.74 -0.49
CA LEU A 231 11.69 -0.44 -0.38
C LEU A 231 10.59 -0.22 0.66
N ILE A 232 9.48 -0.91 0.47
CA ILE A 232 8.42 -1.06 1.47
C ILE A 232 8.24 -2.54 1.82
N ALA A 233 7.90 -2.82 3.09
CA ALA A 233 7.53 -4.16 3.51
C ALA A 233 6.26 -4.61 2.80
N LEU A 234 6.21 -5.86 2.32
CA LEU A 234 4.99 -6.40 1.74
C LEU A 234 3.99 -6.82 2.82
N PRO A 235 2.69 -6.62 2.58
CA PRO A 235 1.63 -7.09 3.48
C PRO A 235 1.46 -8.62 3.46
N PHE A 236 0.54 -9.12 4.27
CA PHE A 236 0.17 -10.54 4.38
C PHE A 236 1.29 -11.47 4.86
N GLN A 237 2.26 -10.96 5.62
CA GLN A 237 3.26 -11.82 6.25
C GLN A 237 2.59 -12.77 7.24
N GLY A 238 2.67 -14.08 6.99
CA GLY A 238 1.79 -15.06 7.60
C GLY A 238 1.79 -15.15 9.14
N LYS A 239 2.89 -14.84 9.83
CA LYS A 239 2.89 -14.76 11.29
C LYS A 239 2.19 -13.49 11.79
N SER A 240 2.44 -12.36 11.12
CA SER A 240 1.85 -11.07 11.49
C SER A 240 0.36 -11.01 11.15
N SER A 241 -0.05 -11.60 10.03
CA SER A 241 -1.47 -11.64 9.61
C SER A 241 -2.34 -12.42 10.61
N LYS A 242 -1.81 -13.49 11.20
CA LYS A 242 -2.53 -14.29 12.22
C LYS A 242 -2.89 -13.50 13.48
N VAL A 243 -2.16 -12.42 13.76
CA VAL A 243 -2.43 -11.53 14.91
C VAL A 243 -3.02 -10.19 14.48
N GLY A 244 -3.56 -10.11 13.26
CA GLY A 244 -4.27 -8.94 12.74
C GLY A 244 -3.38 -7.81 12.24
N ASN A 245 -2.10 -8.06 11.96
CA ASN A 245 -1.15 -7.10 11.40
C ASN A 245 -0.79 -7.47 9.95
N THR A 246 -0.24 -6.56 9.18
CA THR A 246 0.09 -6.72 7.75
C THR A 246 -1.11 -7.17 6.90
N ILE A 247 -2.31 -6.72 7.26
CA ILE A 247 -3.55 -6.98 6.55
C ILE A 247 -4.34 -5.70 6.36
N PHE A 248 -5.20 -5.68 5.36
CA PHE A 248 -6.08 -4.54 5.11
C PHE A 248 -7.12 -4.36 6.21
N VAL A 249 -7.38 -3.11 6.54
CA VAL A 249 -8.33 -2.67 7.57
C VAL A 249 -9.37 -1.72 6.98
N ASN A 250 -10.53 -1.66 7.64
CA ASN A 250 -11.56 -0.67 7.34
C ASN A 250 -11.24 0.71 7.99
N LYS A 251 -12.11 1.70 7.81
CA LYS A 251 -11.96 3.05 8.39
C LYS A 251 -11.94 3.09 9.92
N ASN A 252 -12.42 2.02 10.57
CA ASN A 252 -12.34 1.86 12.02
C ASN A 252 -11.06 1.15 12.47
N PHE A 253 -10.16 0.86 11.52
CA PHE A 253 -8.94 0.06 11.74
C PHE A 253 -9.21 -1.37 12.20
N GLU A 254 -10.36 -1.93 11.86
CA GLU A 254 -10.67 -3.32 12.07
C GLU A 254 -10.25 -4.14 10.85
N PRO A 255 -9.74 -5.37 11.05
CA PRO A 255 -9.40 -6.26 9.95
C PRO A 255 -10.61 -6.56 9.06
N ILE A 256 -10.46 -6.41 7.76
CA ILE A 256 -11.48 -6.80 6.79
C ILE A 256 -11.47 -8.33 6.68
N LYS A 257 -12.65 -8.96 6.70
CA LYS A 257 -12.75 -10.44 6.77
C LYS A 257 -12.16 -11.13 5.53
N ASN A 258 -12.54 -10.70 4.33
CA ASN A 258 -12.16 -11.33 3.07
C ASN A 258 -11.00 -10.60 2.39
N GLN A 259 -9.79 -10.80 2.91
CA GLN A 259 -8.57 -10.16 2.39
C GLN A 259 -8.28 -10.54 0.94
N LEU A 260 -8.57 -11.78 0.54
CA LEU A 260 -8.35 -12.25 -0.82
C LEU A 260 -9.30 -11.58 -1.81
N ASP A 261 -10.55 -11.37 -1.43
CA ASP A 261 -11.54 -10.70 -2.27
C ASP A 261 -11.11 -9.25 -2.55
N ILE A 262 -10.52 -8.57 -1.56
CA ILE A 262 -9.95 -7.25 -1.77
C ILE A 262 -8.85 -7.32 -2.83
N LEU A 263 -7.91 -8.26 -2.71
CA LEU A 263 -6.82 -8.41 -3.67
C LEU A 263 -7.32 -8.68 -5.09
N CYS A 264 -8.35 -9.52 -5.22
CA CYS A 264 -8.96 -9.82 -6.52
C CYS A 264 -9.68 -8.62 -7.15
N ASN A 265 -10.18 -7.68 -6.34
CA ASN A 265 -11.02 -6.56 -6.76
C ASN A 265 -10.33 -5.19 -6.51
N ILE A 266 -9.01 -5.15 -6.49
CA ILE A 266 -8.25 -3.90 -6.35
C ILE A 266 -8.62 -2.93 -7.48
N LYS A 267 -9.17 -1.79 -7.11
CA LYS A 267 -9.38 -0.67 -8.03
C LYS A 267 -8.06 0.07 -8.22
N ARG A 268 -7.76 0.40 -9.46
CA ARG A 268 -6.54 1.07 -9.86
C ARG A 268 -6.87 2.40 -10.53
N MET A 269 -5.99 3.36 -10.39
CA MET A 269 -6.08 4.62 -11.13
C MET A 269 -5.42 4.48 -12.50
N ASN A 270 -6.08 4.99 -13.51
CA ASN A 270 -5.50 5.08 -14.85
C ASN A 270 -4.66 6.37 -15.02
N ARG A 271 -3.94 6.47 -16.13
CA ARG A 271 -3.07 7.61 -16.45
C ARG A 271 -3.82 8.94 -16.48
N ASP A 272 -4.98 8.96 -17.12
CA ASP A 272 -5.74 10.20 -17.34
C ASP A 272 -6.28 10.75 -16.03
N GLU A 273 -6.77 9.89 -15.13
CA GLU A 273 -7.20 10.27 -13.79
C GLU A 273 -6.06 10.89 -12.98
N ILE A 274 -4.87 10.28 -13.05
CA ILE A 274 -3.69 10.77 -12.32
C ILE A 274 -3.23 12.12 -12.89
N CYS A 275 -3.10 12.24 -14.21
CA CYS A 275 -2.69 13.48 -14.86
C CYS A 275 -3.71 14.59 -14.60
N ALA A 276 -5.01 14.32 -14.77
CA ALA A 276 -6.07 15.30 -14.49
C ALA A 276 -6.09 15.76 -13.03
N PHE A 277 -5.71 14.90 -12.07
CA PHE A 277 -5.59 15.29 -10.66
C PHE A 277 -4.35 16.15 -10.40
N VAL A 278 -3.22 15.84 -11.05
CA VAL A 278 -1.93 16.51 -10.82
C VAL A 278 -1.88 17.90 -11.49
N ASP A 279 -2.64 18.11 -12.56
CA ASP A 279 -2.66 19.36 -13.35
C ASP A 279 -3.71 20.39 -12.82
N LYS A 280 -4.52 20.01 -11.84
CA LYS A 280 -5.44 20.90 -11.08
C LYS A 280 -4.72 21.68 -9.98
#